data_6f82fc762357d46a2a273fb7b4656509
#
_entry.id   6f82fc762357d46a2a273fb7b4656509
#
_cell.length_a   1.000
_cell.length_b   1.000
_cell.length_c   1.000
_cell.angle_alpha   90.00
_cell.angle_beta   90.00
_cell.angle_gamma   90.00
#
_symmetry.space_group_name_H-M   'P 1'
#
loop_
_entity.id
_entity.type
_entity.pdbx_description
1 polymer ?
#
loop_
_entity_poly.entity_id
_entity_poly.type
_entity_poly.pdbx_seq_one_letter_code
_entity_poly.pdbx_strand_id
1 'polypeptide(L)'
;MDIRICQGERKMFEDNKLLGNFKLDGISPAPRGVPQIEVTFDIDANGILHVSAKDKGTGKEQKISIQGSSGLSKDEIERAKRDAEAHAEEDKKRAEEIDTINQADSLCFSVERQLKDMGDKLPADLKREIEDKVTRLKEAVSKKDITAIKAGKEDLESRLEALYKAAEAAQQSAKKASIASLNRLMRTYLGAKLSLAHGGAYVIGQHVAHERAYEYQQQAHVFR
;
A
#
# COMPACT_ATOMS: atom_id res chain seq x y z
N MET A 1 -13.25 -5.86 16.25
CA MET A 1 -13.44 -6.65 15.01
C MET A 1 -14.16 -7.93 15.36
N ASP A 2 -15.22 -8.27 14.60
CA ASP A 2 -15.94 -9.53 14.84
C ASP A 2 -15.35 -10.63 13.98
N ILE A 3 -14.95 -11.73 14.62
CA ILE A 3 -14.42 -12.93 13.99
C ILE A 3 -15.53 -13.96 13.97
N ARG A 4 -15.94 -14.35 12.77
CA ARG A 4 -16.97 -15.35 12.55
C ARG A 4 -16.34 -16.60 11.95
N ILE A 5 -16.66 -17.75 12.51
CA ILE A 5 -16.09 -19.05 12.13
C ILE A 5 -17.21 -19.88 11.49
N CYS A 6 -16.97 -20.36 10.29
CA CYS A 6 -17.90 -21.21 9.56
C CYS A 6 -17.24 -22.49 9.07
N GLN A 7 -18.07 -23.47 8.74
CA GLN A 7 -17.68 -24.75 8.14
C GLN A 7 -18.45 -24.95 6.83
N GLY A 8 -17.75 -25.24 5.75
CA GLY A 8 -18.35 -25.50 4.44
C GLY A 8 -17.36 -25.29 3.31
N GLU A 9 -17.80 -25.56 2.09
CA GLU A 9 -17.02 -25.49 0.86
C GLU A 9 -17.34 -24.24 0.01
N ARG A 10 -18.36 -23.45 0.41
CA ARG A 10 -18.75 -22.22 -0.31
C ARG A 10 -17.78 -21.08 -0.02
N LYS A 11 -17.50 -20.24 -0.99
CA LYS A 11 -16.58 -19.10 -0.83
C LYS A 11 -17.15 -17.99 0.05
N MET A 12 -18.47 -17.82 0.04
CA MET A 12 -19.13 -16.83 0.87
C MET A 12 -19.41 -17.39 2.25
N PHE A 13 -19.10 -16.61 3.27
CA PHE A 13 -19.33 -16.97 4.68
C PHE A 13 -20.80 -17.33 4.95
N GLU A 14 -21.72 -16.58 4.35
CA GLU A 14 -23.18 -16.66 4.59
C GLU A 14 -23.78 -17.96 4.06
N ASP A 15 -23.12 -18.59 3.10
CA ASP A 15 -23.55 -19.85 2.48
C ASP A 15 -22.98 -21.09 3.18
N ASN A 16 -22.26 -20.90 4.29
CA ASN A 16 -21.64 -21.94 5.08
C ASN A 16 -22.27 -22.04 6.48
N LYS A 17 -22.07 -23.17 7.16
CA LYS A 17 -22.59 -23.40 8.51
C LYS A 17 -21.80 -22.58 9.53
N LEU A 18 -22.44 -21.65 10.23
CA LEU A 18 -21.84 -20.91 11.33
C LEU A 18 -21.49 -21.87 12.49
N LEU A 19 -20.24 -21.87 12.92
CA LEU A 19 -19.76 -22.63 14.08
C LEU A 19 -19.67 -21.77 15.35
N GLY A 20 -19.28 -20.51 15.20
CA GLY A 20 -19.14 -19.59 16.32
C GLY A 20 -18.70 -18.21 15.89
N ASN A 21 -18.76 -17.29 16.85
CA ASN A 21 -18.26 -15.93 16.68
C ASN A 21 -17.63 -15.43 17.97
N PHE A 22 -16.64 -14.54 17.85
CA PHE A 22 -16.04 -13.83 18.98
C PHE A 22 -15.50 -12.48 18.52
N LYS A 23 -15.25 -11.60 19.49
CA LYS A 23 -14.81 -10.25 19.21
C LYS A 23 -13.33 -10.08 19.59
N LEU A 24 -12.54 -9.60 18.64
CA LEU A 24 -11.18 -9.17 18.88
C LEU A 24 -11.18 -7.66 19.10
N ASP A 25 -10.96 -7.27 20.36
CA ASP A 25 -10.96 -5.87 20.79
C ASP A 25 -9.55 -5.28 20.86
N GLY A 26 -9.47 -3.94 20.82
CA GLY A 26 -8.22 -3.20 20.98
C GLY A 26 -7.34 -3.15 19.76
N ILE A 27 -7.93 -3.38 18.58
CA ILE A 27 -7.30 -3.08 17.29
C ILE A 27 -7.42 -1.59 17.05
N SER A 28 -6.32 -0.95 16.65
CA SER A 28 -6.35 0.46 16.26
C SER A 28 -7.25 0.66 15.04
N PRO A 29 -8.10 1.70 15.03
CA PRO A 29 -8.90 2.03 13.85
C PRO A 29 -7.99 2.21 12.63
N ALA A 30 -8.25 1.44 11.58
CA ALA A 30 -7.49 1.50 10.35
C ALA A 30 -8.39 1.05 9.18
N PRO A 31 -8.08 1.47 7.95
CA PRO A 31 -8.79 1.03 6.77
C PRO A 31 -8.67 -0.48 6.53
N ARG A 32 -9.53 -1.01 5.67
CA ARG A 32 -9.45 -2.39 5.22
C ARG A 32 -8.07 -2.70 4.63
N GLY A 33 -7.52 -3.88 4.97
CA GLY A 33 -6.21 -4.34 4.51
C GLY A 33 -5.02 -3.84 5.31
N VAL A 34 -5.16 -2.84 6.19
CA VAL A 34 -4.07 -2.35 7.05
C VAL A 34 -3.88 -3.23 8.30
N PRO A 35 -4.93 -3.59 9.07
CA PRO A 35 -4.76 -4.51 10.19
C PRO A 35 -4.42 -5.92 9.69
N GLN A 36 -3.36 -6.50 10.24
CA GLN A 36 -2.95 -7.86 9.94
C GLN A 36 -3.35 -8.78 11.08
N ILE A 37 -4.42 -9.54 10.86
CA ILE A 37 -4.94 -10.48 11.84
C ILE A 37 -4.49 -11.89 11.46
N GLU A 38 -3.80 -12.54 12.36
CA GLU A 38 -3.44 -13.95 12.27
C GLU A 38 -4.50 -14.80 12.97
N VAL A 39 -5.09 -15.71 12.24
CA VAL A 39 -6.09 -16.63 12.80
C VAL A 39 -5.50 -18.04 12.78
N THR A 40 -5.48 -18.68 13.94
CA THR A 40 -4.97 -20.04 14.11
C THR A 40 -6.13 -20.96 14.49
N PHE A 41 -6.20 -22.09 13.80
CA PHE A 41 -7.15 -23.17 14.05
C PHE A 41 -6.39 -24.38 14.58
N ASP A 42 -6.84 -24.92 15.70
CA ASP A 42 -6.28 -26.12 16.30
C ASP A 42 -7.43 -27.06 16.74
N ILE A 43 -7.31 -28.34 16.42
CA ILE A 43 -8.31 -29.37 16.80
C ILE A 43 -7.63 -30.34 17.75
N ASP A 44 -8.13 -30.40 18.98
CA ASP A 44 -7.60 -31.32 19.98
C ASP A 44 -8.02 -32.79 19.74
N ALA A 45 -7.45 -33.71 20.54
CA ALA A 45 -7.73 -35.13 20.44
C ALA A 45 -9.21 -35.50 20.73
N ASN A 46 -9.97 -34.61 21.36
CA ASN A 46 -11.39 -34.77 21.66
C ASN A 46 -12.29 -34.18 20.55
N GLY A 47 -11.69 -33.61 19.49
CA GLY A 47 -12.42 -32.99 18.41
C GLY A 47 -12.92 -31.56 18.74
N ILE A 48 -12.38 -30.93 19.79
CA ILE A 48 -12.72 -29.57 20.12
C ILE A 48 -11.88 -28.61 19.23
N LEU A 49 -12.56 -27.73 18.55
CA LEU A 49 -11.90 -26.69 17.72
C LEU A 49 -11.56 -25.48 18.58
N HIS A 50 -10.27 -25.20 18.69
CA HIS A 50 -9.74 -23.98 19.30
C HIS A 50 -9.37 -22.98 18.20
N VAL A 51 -9.93 -21.79 18.28
CA VAL A 51 -9.62 -20.71 17.33
C VAL A 51 -9.07 -19.53 18.09
N SER A 52 -7.91 -19.06 17.69
CA SER A 52 -7.33 -17.82 18.20
C SER A 52 -7.16 -16.80 17.09
N ALA A 53 -7.41 -15.54 17.39
CA ALA A 53 -7.16 -14.42 16.51
C ALA A 53 -6.24 -13.42 17.19
N LYS A 54 -5.15 -13.05 16.52
CA LYS A 54 -4.12 -12.15 17.03
C LYS A 54 -3.88 -11.01 16.05
N ASP A 55 -3.95 -9.79 16.53
CA ASP A 55 -3.50 -8.62 15.77
C ASP A 55 -1.98 -8.50 15.84
N LYS A 56 -1.30 -8.58 14.70
CA LYS A 56 0.17 -8.47 14.62
C LYS A 56 0.69 -7.08 14.99
N GLY A 57 -0.13 -6.05 14.82
CA GLY A 57 0.27 -4.68 15.12
C GLY A 57 0.27 -4.36 16.62
N THR A 58 -0.79 -4.78 17.33
CA THR A 58 -0.93 -4.51 18.78
C THR A 58 -0.52 -5.69 19.66
N GLY A 59 -0.38 -6.90 19.09
CA GLY A 59 -0.11 -8.14 19.82
C GLY A 59 -1.32 -8.67 20.60
N LYS A 60 -2.49 -8.03 20.51
CA LYS A 60 -3.69 -8.48 21.20
C LYS A 60 -4.24 -9.75 20.58
N GLU A 61 -4.67 -10.65 21.43
CA GLU A 61 -5.16 -11.98 21.07
C GLU A 61 -6.46 -12.28 21.82
N GLN A 62 -7.38 -12.95 21.11
CA GLN A 62 -8.61 -13.52 21.68
C GLN A 62 -8.77 -14.95 21.18
N LYS A 63 -9.39 -15.80 22.02
CA LYS A 63 -9.58 -17.24 21.76
C LYS A 63 -11.00 -17.65 22.02
N ILE A 64 -11.45 -18.63 21.23
CA ILE A 64 -12.71 -19.33 21.46
C ILE A 64 -12.48 -20.85 21.34
N SER A 65 -13.21 -21.65 22.13
CA SER A 65 -13.24 -23.09 21.99
C SER A 65 -14.65 -23.51 21.57
N ILE A 66 -14.75 -24.24 20.47
CA ILE A 66 -16.00 -24.69 19.88
C ILE A 66 -16.07 -26.22 20.08
N GLN A 67 -16.97 -26.65 20.95
CA GLN A 67 -17.17 -28.08 21.18
C GLN A 67 -17.96 -28.70 20.04
N GLY A 68 -17.51 -29.86 19.56
CA GLY A 68 -17.95 -30.51 18.34
C GLY A 68 -19.33 -31.15 18.34
N SER A 69 -20.33 -30.58 19.02
CA SER A 69 -21.71 -31.05 18.95
C SER A 69 -22.42 -30.75 17.61
N SER A 70 -21.73 -30.08 16.71
CA SER A 70 -22.29 -29.58 15.44
C SER A 70 -21.55 -30.08 14.20
N GLY A 71 -20.82 -31.19 14.30
CA GLY A 71 -20.25 -31.82 13.12
C GLY A 71 -21.36 -32.10 12.09
N LEU A 72 -21.03 -31.87 10.81
CA LEU A 72 -21.92 -32.23 9.72
C LEU A 72 -21.97 -33.77 9.61
N SER A 73 -23.17 -34.34 9.47
CA SER A 73 -23.31 -35.75 9.10
C SER A 73 -22.73 -36.01 7.71
N LYS A 74 -22.43 -37.25 7.37
CA LYS A 74 -21.92 -37.61 6.03
C LYS A 74 -22.81 -37.10 4.91
N ASP A 75 -24.13 -37.24 5.10
CA ASP A 75 -25.12 -36.77 4.11
C ASP A 75 -25.14 -35.26 3.97
N GLU A 76 -24.96 -34.52 5.07
CA GLU A 76 -24.85 -33.04 5.05
C GLU A 76 -23.57 -32.60 4.36
N ILE A 77 -22.44 -33.30 4.57
CA ILE A 77 -21.18 -33.03 3.89
C ILE A 77 -21.33 -33.24 2.38
N GLU A 78 -21.94 -34.34 1.95
CA GLU A 78 -22.15 -34.60 0.53
C GLU A 78 -23.12 -33.62 -0.13
N ARG A 79 -24.14 -33.16 0.60
CA ARG A 79 -25.04 -32.10 0.12
C ARG A 79 -24.29 -30.76 -0.01
N ALA A 80 -23.51 -30.37 1.00
CA ALA A 80 -22.73 -29.15 0.97
C ALA A 80 -21.71 -29.15 -0.17
N LYS A 81 -21.06 -30.29 -0.48
CA LYS A 81 -20.16 -30.40 -1.63
C LYS A 81 -20.88 -30.22 -2.95
N ARG A 82 -22.00 -30.91 -3.15
CA ARG A 82 -22.81 -30.77 -4.37
C ARG A 82 -23.33 -29.33 -4.55
N ASP A 83 -23.77 -28.71 -3.47
CA ASP A 83 -24.20 -27.30 -3.50
C ASP A 83 -23.05 -26.35 -3.85
N ALA A 84 -21.86 -26.58 -3.30
CA ALA A 84 -20.68 -25.79 -3.63
C ALA A 84 -20.26 -25.96 -5.11
N GLU A 85 -20.31 -27.18 -5.63
CA GLU A 85 -20.03 -27.45 -7.06
C GLU A 85 -21.07 -26.77 -7.96
N ALA A 86 -22.35 -26.83 -7.62
CA ALA A 86 -23.42 -26.20 -8.39
C ALA A 86 -23.31 -24.67 -8.47
N HIS A 87 -22.77 -24.04 -7.44
CA HIS A 87 -22.66 -22.58 -7.35
C HIS A 87 -21.21 -22.05 -7.53
N ALA A 88 -20.26 -22.91 -7.92
CA ALA A 88 -18.85 -22.57 -7.99
C ALA A 88 -18.54 -21.34 -8.84
N GLU A 89 -19.18 -21.21 -10.01
CA GLU A 89 -19.00 -20.08 -10.91
C GLU A 89 -19.64 -18.79 -10.36
N GLU A 90 -20.81 -18.89 -9.75
CA GLU A 90 -21.49 -17.75 -9.13
C GLU A 90 -20.68 -17.22 -7.94
N ASP A 91 -20.21 -18.12 -7.09
CA ASP A 91 -19.39 -17.80 -5.92
C ASP A 91 -18.05 -17.18 -6.35
N LYS A 92 -17.45 -17.70 -7.41
CA LYS A 92 -16.23 -17.14 -7.97
C LYS A 92 -16.44 -15.70 -8.44
N LYS A 93 -17.51 -15.47 -9.18
CA LYS A 93 -17.86 -14.13 -9.67
C LYS A 93 -18.11 -13.16 -8.51
N ARG A 94 -18.88 -13.57 -7.51
CA ARG A 94 -19.14 -12.79 -6.29
C ARG A 94 -17.84 -12.44 -5.54
N ALA A 95 -16.94 -13.43 -5.37
CA ALA A 95 -15.66 -13.20 -4.73
C ALA A 95 -14.82 -12.19 -5.50
N GLU A 96 -14.74 -12.30 -6.84
CA GLU A 96 -14.02 -11.36 -7.69
C GLU A 96 -14.62 -9.93 -7.62
N GLU A 97 -15.93 -9.80 -7.54
CA GLU A 97 -16.61 -8.51 -7.35
C GLU A 97 -16.23 -7.87 -6.01
N ILE A 98 -16.28 -8.65 -4.92
CA ILE A 98 -15.88 -8.18 -3.59
C ILE A 98 -14.40 -7.79 -3.55
N ASP A 99 -13.53 -8.59 -4.15
CA ASP A 99 -12.10 -8.28 -4.24
C ASP A 99 -11.84 -6.99 -5.02
N THR A 100 -12.57 -6.79 -6.12
CA THR A 100 -12.48 -5.57 -6.93
C THR A 100 -12.87 -4.33 -6.11
N ILE A 101 -13.96 -4.41 -5.33
CA ILE A 101 -14.40 -3.36 -4.43
C ILE A 101 -13.35 -3.07 -3.35
N ASN A 102 -12.84 -4.11 -2.69
CA ASN A 102 -11.84 -3.96 -1.62
C ASN A 102 -10.51 -3.37 -2.14
N GLN A 103 -10.08 -3.77 -3.33
CA GLN A 103 -8.89 -3.20 -3.97
C GLN A 103 -9.08 -1.71 -4.30
N ALA A 104 -10.25 -1.34 -4.81
CA ALA A 104 -10.56 0.06 -5.11
C ALA A 104 -10.60 0.93 -3.85
N ASP A 105 -11.22 0.44 -2.77
CA ASP A 105 -11.22 1.12 -1.47
C ASP A 105 -9.81 1.33 -0.92
N SER A 106 -8.98 0.28 -0.98
CA SER A 106 -7.59 0.33 -0.52
C SER A 106 -6.75 1.29 -1.36
N LEU A 107 -6.96 1.31 -2.68
CA LEU A 107 -6.30 2.26 -3.59
C LEU A 107 -6.69 3.69 -3.26
N CYS A 108 -7.99 3.99 -3.13
CA CYS A 108 -8.48 5.33 -2.76
C CYS A 108 -7.82 5.82 -1.48
N PHE A 109 -7.80 4.98 -0.44
CA PHE A 109 -7.19 5.34 0.83
C PHE A 109 -5.67 5.58 0.73
N SER A 110 -4.97 4.71 0.00
CA SER A 110 -3.53 4.84 -0.21
C SER A 110 -3.20 6.15 -0.93
N VAL A 111 -3.97 6.49 -1.97
CA VAL A 111 -3.78 7.72 -2.74
C VAL A 111 -4.09 8.96 -1.91
N GLU A 112 -5.18 8.97 -1.14
CA GLU A 112 -5.50 10.09 -0.24
C GLU A 112 -4.41 10.34 0.80
N ARG A 113 -3.86 9.27 1.37
CA ARG A 113 -2.74 9.36 2.29
C ARG A 113 -1.50 9.95 1.62
N GLN A 114 -1.16 9.46 0.42
CA GLN A 114 -0.02 9.98 -0.35
C GLN A 114 -0.20 11.46 -0.72
N LEU A 115 -1.40 11.87 -1.14
CA LEU A 115 -1.70 13.28 -1.43
C LEU A 115 -1.55 14.15 -0.19
N LYS A 116 -1.93 13.64 0.97
CA LYS A 116 -1.76 14.34 2.26
C LYS A 116 -0.30 14.44 2.67
N ASP A 117 0.47 13.36 2.51
CA ASP A 117 1.90 13.30 2.86
C ASP A 117 2.75 14.17 1.90
N MET A 118 2.37 14.25 0.63
CA MET A 118 3.05 15.11 -0.36
C MET A 118 2.74 16.59 -0.18
N GLY A 119 1.59 16.96 0.38
CA GLY A 119 1.20 18.34 0.68
C GLY A 119 1.36 19.29 -0.51
N ASP A 120 2.13 20.38 -0.32
CA ASP A 120 2.35 21.41 -1.32
C ASP A 120 3.44 21.08 -2.36
N LYS A 121 4.04 19.88 -2.28
CA LYS A 121 5.06 19.44 -3.25
C LYS A 121 4.47 19.08 -4.61
N LEU A 122 3.14 18.83 -4.67
CA LEU A 122 2.44 18.57 -5.91
C LEU A 122 1.86 19.84 -6.51
N PRO A 123 1.92 20.01 -7.85
CA PRO A 123 1.18 21.06 -8.54
C PRO A 123 -0.32 20.98 -8.21
N ALA A 124 -0.93 22.14 -7.92
CA ALA A 124 -2.32 22.19 -7.48
C ALA A 124 -3.31 21.57 -8.48
N ASP A 125 -3.05 21.71 -9.78
CA ASP A 125 -3.89 21.14 -10.84
C ASP A 125 -3.85 19.61 -10.85
N LEU A 126 -2.67 19.01 -10.67
CA LEU A 126 -2.50 17.57 -10.58
C LEU A 126 -3.13 16.99 -9.33
N LYS A 127 -3.03 17.70 -8.21
CA LYS A 127 -3.67 17.30 -6.96
C LYS A 127 -5.18 17.23 -7.12
N ARG A 128 -5.79 18.29 -7.69
CA ARG A 128 -7.24 18.32 -7.97
C ARG A 128 -7.68 17.20 -8.90
N GLU A 129 -6.93 16.97 -9.98
CA GLU A 129 -7.24 15.89 -10.93
C GLU A 129 -7.28 14.53 -10.26
N ILE A 130 -6.32 14.22 -9.39
CA ILE A 130 -6.26 12.95 -8.66
C ILE A 130 -7.39 12.88 -7.62
N GLU A 131 -7.67 13.96 -6.88
CA GLU A 131 -8.77 14.04 -5.92
C GLU A 131 -10.12 13.80 -6.59
N ASP A 132 -10.35 14.36 -7.78
CA ASP A 132 -11.56 14.13 -8.57
C ASP A 132 -11.71 12.67 -8.99
N LYS A 133 -10.61 12.03 -9.44
CA LYS A 133 -10.61 10.61 -9.82
C LYS A 133 -10.89 9.71 -8.61
N VAL A 134 -10.28 9.99 -7.47
CA VAL A 134 -10.54 9.28 -6.20
C VAL A 134 -12.02 9.42 -5.80
N THR A 135 -12.57 10.62 -5.91
CA THR A 135 -13.99 10.88 -5.58
C THR A 135 -14.92 10.07 -6.46
N ARG A 136 -14.70 10.06 -7.78
CA ARG A 136 -15.48 9.26 -8.74
C ARG A 136 -15.37 7.77 -8.46
N LEU A 137 -14.18 7.28 -8.14
CA LEU A 137 -13.97 5.86 -7.82
C LEU A 137 -14.71 5.49 -6.52
N LYS A 138 -14.69 6.33 -5.49
CA LYS A 138 -15.48 6.14 -4.25
C LYS A 138 -16.98 6.12 -4.50
N GLU A 139 -17.48 6.98 -5.40
CA GLU A 139 -18.90 6.96 -5.80
C GLU A 139 -19.27 5.66 -6.50
N ALA A 140 -18.42 5.15 -7.41
CA ALA A 140 -18.63 3.86 -8.06
C ALA A 140 -18.62 2.70 -7.04
N VAL A 141 -17.71 2.72 -6.07
CA VAL A 141 -17.66 1.76 -4.96
C VAL A 141 -18.93 1.80 -4.12
N SER A 142 -19.43 2.99 -3.77
CA SER A 142 -20.67 3.13 -3.00
C SER A 142 -21.90 2.59 -3.73
N LYS A 143 -21.93 2.72 -5.05
CA LYS A 143 -22.98 2.18 -5.94
C LYS A 143 -22.78 0.71 -6.28
N LYS A 144 -21.64 0.10 -5.91
CA LYS A 144 -21.23 -1.26 -6.27
C LYS A 144 -21.23 -1.52 -7.78
N ASP A 145 -20.94 -0.50 -8.58
CA ASP A 145 -20.83 -0.62 -10.04
C ASP A 145 -19.45 -1.16 -10.42
N ILE A 146 -19.37 -2.48 -10.59
CA ILE A 146 -18.12 -3.18 -10.86
C ILE A 146 -17.43 -2.70 -12.13
N THR A 147 -18.20 -2.34 -13.16
CA THR A 147 -17.66 -1.85 -14.44
C THR A 147 -17.01 -0.49 -14.25
N ALA A 148 -17.73 0.43 -13.58
CA ALA A 148 -17.20 1.76 -13.26
C ALA A 148 -16.01 1.69 -12.31
N ILE A 149 -16.02 0.75 -11.34
CA ILE A 149 -14.91 0.53 -10.40
C ILE A 149 -13.65 0.08 -11.15
N LYS A 150 -13.74 -0.90 -12.05
CA LYS A 150 -12.60 -1.38 -12.83
C LYS A 150 -12.01 -0.28 -13.69
N ALA A 151 -12.84 0.44 -14.42
CA ALA A 151 -12.41 1.56 -15.25
C ALA A 151 -11.79 2.70 -14.44
N GLY A 152 -12.41 3.08 -13.32
CA GLY A 152 -11.90 4.14 -12.43
C GLY A 152 -10.60 3.76 -11.73
N LYS A 153 -10.43 2.48 -11.39
CA LYS A 153 -9.17 1.96 -10.82
C LYS A 153 -8.04 2.04 -11.83
N GLU A 154 -8.24 1.53 -13.05
CA GLU A 154 -7.26 1.57 -14.14
C GLU A 154 -6.85 3.01 -14.51
N ASP A 155 -7.83 3.91 -14.60
CA ASP A 155 -7.60 5.34 -14.88
C ASP A 155 -6.78 6.01 -13.78
N LEU A 156 -7.06 5.72 -12.51
CA LEU A 156 -6.32 6.25 -11.37
C LEU A 156 -4.89 5.67 -11.31
N GLU A 157 -4.73 4.36 -11.48
CA GLU A 157 -3.42 3.68 -11.48
C GLU A 157 -2.52 4.20 -12.62
N SER A 158 -3.07 4.32 -13.84
CA SER A 158 -2.35 4.86 -14.99
C SER A 158 -1.86 6.30 -14.74
N ARG A 159 -2.70 7.12 -14.11
CA ARG A 159 -2.35 8.50 -13.78
C ARG A 159 -1.24 8.58 -12.73
N LEU A 160 -1.30 7.74 -11.70
CA LEU A 160 -0.26 7.65 -10.68
C LEU A 160 1.06 7.18 -11.28
N GLU A 161 1.05 6.17 -12.16
CA GLU A 161 2.26 5.71 -12.83
C GLU A 161 2.91 6.80 -13.68
N ALA A 162 2.12 7.55 -14.44
CA ALA A 162 2.60 8.69 -15.21
C ALA A 162 3.23 9.77 -14.31
N LEU A 163 2.66 9.99 -13.14
CA LEU A 163 3.14 10.94 -12.14
C LEU A 163 4.48 10.52 -11.53
N TYR A 164 4.62 9.23 -11.17
CA TYR A 164 5.89 8.69 -10.69
C TYR A 164 6.98 8.77 -11.73
N LYS A 165 6.71 8.40 -12.98
CA LYS A 165 7.67 8.51 -14.09
C LYS A 165 8.12 9.97 -14.31
N ALA A 166 7.19 10.92 -14.24
CA ALA A 166 7.50 12.34 -14.36
C ALA A 166 8.36 12.84 -13.18
N ALA A 167 8.07 12.41 -11.96
CA ALA A 167 8.84 12.77 -10.77
C ALA A 167 10.26 12.20 -10.82
N GLU A 168 10.43 10.94 -11.24
CA GLU A 168 11.75 10.32 -11.45
C GLU A 168 12.55 11.07 -12.52
N ALA A 169 11.93 11.39 -13.65
CA ALA A 169 12.58 12.14 -14.73
C ALA A 169 13.01 13.53 -14.26
N ALA A 170 12.19 14.22 -13.45
CA ALA A 170 12.52 15.51 -12.86
C ALA A 170 13.71 15.40 -11.89
N GLN A 171 13.73 14.38 -11.03
CA GLN A 171 14.87 14.14 -10.12
C GLN A 171 16.16 13.83 -10.88
N GLN A 172 16.09 13.00 -11.94
CA GLN A 172 17.26 12.70 -12.76
C GLN A 172 17.78 13.94 -13.49
N SER A 173 16.89 14.78 -14.02
CA SER A 173 17.28 16.04 -14.67
C SER A 173 17.90 17.02 -13.70
N ALA A 174 17.35 17.16 -12.49
CA ALA A 174 17.92 18.00 -11.43
C ALA A 174 19.31 17.49 -11.00
N LYS A 175 19.48 16.18 -10.85
CA LYS A 175 20.79 15.56 -10.54
C LYS A 175 21.81 15.81 -11.65
N LYS A 176 21.42 15.67 -12.92
CA LYS A 176 22.29 15.98 -14.07
C LYS A 176 22.67 17.46 -14.11
N ALA A 177 21.73 18.36 -13.86
CA ALA A 177 22.00 19.80 -13.82
C ALA A 177 22.95 20.18 -12.67
N SER A 178 22.79 19.58 -11.50
CA SER A 178 23.69 19.76 -10.36
C SER A 178 25.11 19.28 -10.67
N ILE A 179 25.28 18.11 -11.28
CA ILE A 179 26.58 17.59 -11.71
C ILE A 179 27.21 18.49 -12.79
N ALA A 180 26.42 18.97 -13.75
CA ALA A 180 26.90 19.88 -14.78
C ALA A 180 27.37 21.21 -14.21
N SER A 181 26.66 21.76 -13.21
CA SER A 181 27.06 22.97 -12.50
C SER A 181 28.35 22.78 -11.71
N LEU A 182 28.47 21.62 -11.01
CA LEU A 182 29.69 21.27 -10.29
C LEU A 182 30.89 21.14 -11.24
N ASN A 183 30.70 20.46 -12.38
CA ASN A 183 31.74 20.32 -13.39
C ASN A 183 32.16 21.68 -14.00
N ARG A 184 31.20 22.59 -14.17
CA ARG A 184 31.49 23.96 -14.62
C ARG A 184 32.34 24.71 -13.58
N LEU A 185 31.97 24.64 -12.30
CA LEU A 185 32.72 25.23 -11.20
C LEU A 185 34.14 24.67 -11.11
N MET A 186 34.30 23.35 -11.24
CA MET A 186 35.59 22.67 -11.26
C MET A 186 36.48 23.12 -12.42
N ARG A 187 35.91 23.26 -13.63
CA ARG A 187 36.65 23.81 -14.81
C ARG A 187 37.09 25.26 -14.59
N THR A 188 36.23 26.09 -14.03
CA THR A 188 36.56 27.47 -13.70
C THR A 188 37.67 27.56 -12.66
N TYR A 189 37.61 26.72 -11.63
CA TYR A 189 38.62 26.62 -10.58
C TYR A 189 39.97 26.12 -11.12
N LEU A 190 39.98 25.05 -11.94
CA LEU A 190 41.18 24.53 -12.58
C LEU A 190 41.77 25.53 -13.59
N GLY A 191 40.93 26.19 -14.35
CA GLY A 191 41.35 27.27 -15.28
C GLY A 191 41.98 28.46 -14.55
N ALA A 192 41.39 28.88 -13.43
CA ALA A 192 41.93 29.93 -12.57
C ALA A 192 43.29 29.50 -11.94
N LYS A 193 43.42 28.24 -11.53
CA LYS A 193 44.66 27.71 -10.96
C LYS A 193 45.79 27.62 -11.99
N LEU A 194 45.48 27.27 -13.23
CA LEU A 194 46.43 27.31 -14.36
C LEU A 194 46.82 28.72 -14.75
N SER A 195 45.90 29.69 -14.72
CA SER A 195 46.19 31.11 -14.99
C SER A 195 47.07 31.75 -13.90
N LEU A 196 46.88 31.35 -12.63
CA LEU A 196 47.70 31.81 -11.49
C LEU A 196 49.10 31.18 -11.46
N ALA A 197 49.27 29.97 -12.05
CA ALA A 197 50.59 29.33 -12.16
C ALA A 197 51.51 30.00 -13.20
N HIS A 198 50.95 30.83 -14.11
CA HIS A 198 51.69 31.58 -15.11
C HIS A 198 51.95 33.07 -14.74
N GLY A 199 51.35 33.56 -13.63
CA GLY A 199 51.55 34.93 -13.15
C GLY A 199 51.61 34.97 -11.63
N GLY A 200 52.82 35.10 -11.09
CA GLY A 200 53.16 35.04 -9.66
C GLY A 200 52.29 35.92 -8.75
N ALA A 201 51.21 35.36 -8.22
CA ALA A 201 50.49 35.85 -7.05
C ALA A 201 49.80 34.66 -6.35
N TYR A 202 50.59 33.95 -5.60
CA TYR A 202 50.10 32.89 -4.67
C TYR A 202 49.88 33.58 -3.31
N VAL A 203 48.68 33.50 -2.71
CA VAL A 203 48.41 33.26 -1.27
C VAL A 203 46.96 33.40 -0.82
N ILE A 204 46.02 34.08 -1.50
CA ILE A 204 44.70 34.38 -0.89
C ILE A 204 43.54 33.47 -1.37
N GLY A 205 43.73 32.71 -2.45
CA GLY A 205 42.62 31.92 -3.06
C GLY A 205 42.32 30.54 -2.47
N GLN A 206 43.18 30.00 -1.62
CA GLN A 206 43.05 28.59 -1.17
C GLN A 206 42.00 28.36 -0.07
N HIS A 207 41.76 29.35 0.79
CA HIS A 207 40.89 29.17 1.95
C HIS A 207 39.40 29.20 1.60
N VAL A 208 38.98 30.11 0.76
CA VAL A 208 37.56 30.28 0.39
C VAL A 208 37.03 29.21 -0.56
N ALA A 209 37.88 28.62 -1.40
CA ALA A 209 37.48 27.57 -2.33
C ALA A 209 37.34 26.21 -1.63
N HIS A 210 38.10 25.95 -0.58
CA HIS A 210 38.04 24.71 0.19
C HIS A 210 36.79 24.64 1.06
N GLU A 211 36.38 25.75 1.69
CA GLU A 211 35.17 25.82 2.51
C GLU A 211 33.89 25.62 1.65
N ARG A 212 33.78 26.29 0.50
CA ARG A 212 32.62 26.11 -0.39
C ARG A 212 32.54 24.73 -1.02
N ALA A 213 33.63 24.07 -1.36
CA ALA A 213 33.62 22.69 -1.86
C ALA A 213 33.22 21.70 -0.78
N TYR A 214 33.57 21.94 0.47
CA TYR A 214 33.20 21.12 1.62
C TYR A 214 31.71 21.26 1.97
N GLU A 215 31.13 22.47 1.91
CA GLU A 215 29.70 22.69 2.09
C GLU A 215 28.85 22.02 1.02
N TYR A 216 29.26 22.02 -0.25
CA TYR A 216 28.57 21.30 -1.32
C TYR A 216 28.66 19.78 -1.21
N GLN A 217 29.76 19.23 -0.68
CA GLN A 217 29.88 17.79 -0.39
C GLN A 217 28.97 17.35 0.76
N GLN A 218 28.79 18.18 1.79
CA GLN A 218 27.89 17.92 2.90
C GLN A 218 26.42 17.95 2.46
N GLN A 219 26.04 18.88 1.57
CA GLN A 219 24.68 18.93 1.01
C GLN A 219 24.34 17.78 0.07
N ALA A 220 25.32 17.18 -0.62
CA ALA A 220 25.11 15.98 -1.44
C ALA A 220 24.90 14.69 -0.62
N HIS A 221 25.30 14.65 0.65
CA HIS A 221 25.09 13.53 1.56
C HIS A 221 23.74 13.51 2.28
N VAL A 222 22.99 14.61 2.26
CA VAL A 222 21.65 14.73 2.90
C VAL A 222 20.52 14.18 2.02
N PHE A 223 20.79 13.81 0.76
CA PHE A 223 19.82 13.25 -0.19
C PHE A 223 20.13 11.77 -0.54
N ARG A 224 20.43 10.95 0.48
CA ARG A 224 20.40 9.49 0.36
C ARG A 224 19.30 8.86 1.18
#